data_27e37c0c48855125147781a279d0b618
#
_entry.id   27e37c0c48855125147781a279d0b618
#
_cell.length_a   1.000
_cell.length_b   1.000
_cell.length_c   1.000
_cell.angle_alpha   90.00
_cell.angle_beta   90.00
_cell.angle_gamma   90.00
#
_symmetry.space_group_name_H-M   'P 1'
#
loop_
_entity.id
_entity.type
_entity.pdbx_description
1 polymer ?
#
loop_
_entity_poly.entity_id
_entity_poly.type
_entity_poly.pdbx_seq_one_letter_code
_entity_poly.pdbx_strand_id
1 'polypeptide(L)'
;MGQCLDALLAQREYIHEIIVVDNNSTDDTAAIVADRRRRFPMVTLVSESERGVVHARNTGFDHAGGSIIGRIDADTHVGPGWAEAVLDFFDRRLDYAAVTGPIHLYDSPWAAPYRAFVNYTTRRKPDELWVSAASGNNFAIRRSAWQAARDRVSLRTDLHEDIDLSLCLHRIGLRIAQIKSMCVEVSGRRLLTPPLEYRHYVSSSYRTWDHHNLASRALGRMLVLDMILHTLHWPLTRILSTCDSRILPVSHSDSSVTSDGKLSRTDTREFASAASDK
;
A
#
# COMPACT_ATOMS: atom_id res chain seq x y z
N MET A 1 1.98 -9.35 6.02
CA MET A 1 3.42 -9.46 5.71
C MET A 1 3.79 -10.80 5.05
N GLY A 2 3.60 -11.97 5.68
CA GLY A 2 4.06 -13.25 5.12
C GLY A 2 3.57 -13.54 3.70
N GLN A 3 2.27 -13.43 3.45
CA GLN A 3 1.68 -13.64 2.12
C GLN A 3 2.17 -12.63 1.08
N CYS A 4 2.41 -11.39 1.50
CA CYS A 4 3.01 -10.35 0.65
C CYS A 4 4.41 -10.78 0.16
N LEU A 5 5.27 -11.21 1.08
CA LEU A 5 6.61 -11.71 0.75
C LEU A 5 6.55 -12.97 -0.12
N ASP A 6 5.65 -13.90 0.17
CA ASP A 6 5.49 -15.13 -0.62
C ASP A 6 5.06 -14.82 -2.07
N ALA A 7 4.17 -13.83 -2.27
CA ALA A 7 3.76 -13.39 -3.61
C ALA A 7 4.90 -12.74 -4.41
N LEU A 8 5.77 -11.97 -3.74
CA LEU A 8 6.98 -11.41 -4.37
C LEU A 8 8.01 -12.50 -4.68
N LEU A 9 8.27 -13.40 -3.72
CA LEU A 9 9.24 -14.49 -3.89
C LEU A 9 8.84 -15.50 -4.98
N ALA A 10 7.54 -15.61 -5.26
CA ALA A 10 7.06 -16.41 -6.39
C ALA A 10 7.51 -15.83 -7.76
N GLN A 11 7.90 -14.56 -7.81
CA GLN A 11 8.37 -13.84 -8.99
C GLN A 11 9.86 -13.43 -8.88
N ARG A 12 10.63 -14.12 -8.04
CA ARG A 12 12.03 -13.79 -7.72
C ARG A 12 12.97 -13.79 -8.92
N GLU A 13 12.61 -14.41 -10.02
CA GLU A 13 13.36 -14.38 -11.26
C GLU A 13 13.41 -12.98 -11.92
N TYR A 14 12.39 -12.14 -11.63
CA TYR A 14 12.29 -10.76 -12.10
C TYR A 14 12.69 -9.74 -11.02
N ILE A 15 12.92 -10.17 -9.78
CA ILE A 15 13.18 -9.30 -8.63
C ILE A 15 14.60 -9.52 -8.12
N HIS A 16 15.42 -8.48 -8.16
CA HIS A 16 16.79 -8.52 -7.69
C HIS A 16 16.91 -8.53 -6.16
N GLU A 17 16.09 -7.72 -5.49
CA GLU A 17 16.09 -7.55 -4.03
C GLU A 17 14.67 -7.25 -3.51
N ILE A 18 14.43 -7.60 -2.26
CA ILE A 18 13.20 -7.25 -1.52
C ILE A 18 13.63 -6.54 -0.23
N ILE A 19 13.32 -5.27 -0.11
CA ILE A 19 13.62 -4.45 1.06
C ILE A 19 12.33 -4.26 1.86
N VAL A 20 12.31 -4.83 3.06
CA VAL A 20 11.24 -4.56 4.03
C VAL A 20 11.72 -3.46 4.95
N VAL A 21 10.97 -2.37 5.03
CA VAL A 21 11.25 -1.28 5.96
C VAL A 21 10.37 -1.43 7.18
N ASP A 22 11.00 -1.69 8.31
CA ASP A 22 10.34 -1.73 9.60
C ASP A 22 10.30 -0.32 10.21
N ASN A 23 9.11 0.25 10.27
CA ASN A 23 8.89 1.57 10.83
C ASN A 23 8.29 1.50 12.25
N ASN A 24 9.08 0.94 13.17
CA ASN A 24 8.72 0.73 14.57
C ASN A 24 7.55 -0.24 14.77
N SER A 25 7.55 -1.38 14.07
CA SER A 25 6.56 -2.44 14.27
C SER A 25 6.69 -3.06 15.67
N THR A 26 5.56 -3.37 16.29
CA THR A 26 5.50 -3.96 17.63
C THR A 26 5.06 -5.43 17.61
N ASP A 27 4.92 -5.98 16.43
CA ASP A 27 4.44 -7.33 16.17
C ASP A 27 5.53 -8.25 15.60
N ASP A 28 5.14 -9.39 15.05
CA ASP A 28 6.05 -10.42 14.54
C ASP A 28 6.69 -10.07 13.18
N THR A 29 6.58 -8.83 12.68
CA THR A 29 7.12 -8.43 11.37
C THR A 29 8.60 -8.79 11.25
N ALA A 30 9.43 -8.41 12.21
CA ALA A 30 10.87 -8.69 12.17
C ALA A 30 11.17 -10.20 12.15
N ALA A 31 10.40 -11.01 12.90
CA ALA A 31 10.55 -12.46 12.94
C ALA A 31 10.17 -13.11 11.60
N ILE A 32 9.08 -12.67 10.98
CA ILE A 32 8.63 -13.13 9.65
C ILE A 32 9.69 -12.83 8.60
N VAL A 33 10.24 -11.61 8.59
CA VAL A 33 11.27 -11.22 7.63
C VAL A 33 12.55 -12.02 7.85
N ALA A 34 12.98 -12.22 9.10
CA ALA A 34 14.15 -13.02 9.44
C ALA A 34 14.01 -14.48 8.98
N ASP A 35 12.81 -15.05 9.07
CA ASP A 35 12.55 -16.41 8.55
C ASP A 35 12.69 -16.47 7.02
N ARG A 36 12.15 -15.52 6.28
CA ARG A 36 12.27 -15.48 4.82
C ARG A 36 13.72 -15.21 4.38
N ARG A 37 14.43 -14.31 5.07
CA ARG A 37 15.84 -14.00 4.80
C ARG A 37 16.77 -15.23 4.90
N ARG A 38 16.51 -16.13 5.86
CA ARG A 38 17.30 -17.37 5.97
C ARG A 38 17.24 -18.24 4.71
N ARG A 39 16.09 -18.23 4.02
CA ARG A 39 15.86 -19.03 2.80
C ARG A 39 16.17 -18.25 1.51
N PHE A 40 16.00 -16.94 1.56
CA PHE A 40 16.10 -16.05 0.41
C PHE A 40 16.97 -14.83 0.79
N PRO A 41 18.30 -14.90 0.55
CA PRO A 41 19.24 -13.82 0.91
C PRO A 41 18.92 -12.45 0.26
N MET A 42 18.13 -12.45 -0.80
CA MET A 42 17.63 -11.22 -1.44
C MET A 42 16.64 -10.43 -0.60
N VAL A 43 16.12 -10.99 0.50
CA VAL A 43 15.21 -10.31 1.44
C VAL A 43 16.03 -9.60 2.51
N THR A 44 15.84 -8.30 2.66
CA THR A 44 16.55 -7.45 3.63
C THR A 44 15.55 -6.71 4.51
N LEU A 45 15.85 -6.59 5.80
CA LEU A 45 15.12 -5.75 6.75
C LEU A 45 15.93 -4.49 7.03
N VAL A 46 15.31 -3.34 6.86
CA VAL A 46 15.87 -2.02 7.16
C VAL A 46 14.98 -1.37 8.21
N SER A 47 15.56 -0.81 9.28
CA SER A 47 14.81 -0.09 10.31
C SER A 47 14.74 1.39 10.00
N GLU A 48 13.53 1.98 10.16
CA GLU A 48 13.29 3.42 10.09
C GLU A 48 12.69 3.89 11.41
N SER A 49 13.42 4.76 12.11
CA SER A 49 13.03 5.24 13.45
C SER A 49 11.97 6.33 13.43
N GLU A 50 11.97 7.16 12.40
CA GLU A 50 10.99 8.23 12.24
C GLU A 50 9.64 7.63 11.81
N ARG A 51 8.62 7.77 12.68
CA ARG A 51 7.28 7.23 12.39
C ARG A 51 6.61 7.94 11.23
N GLY A 52 6.05 7.16 10.33
CA GLY A 52 5.25 7.64 9.21
C GLY A 52 5.58 6.96 7.90
N VAL A 53 4.55 6.73 7.09
CA VAL A 53 4.66 6.03 5.78
C VAL A 53 5.65 6.74 4.85
N VAL A 54 5.71 8.07 4.90
CA VAL A 54 6.65 8.87 4.10
C VAL A 54 8.10 8.55 4.43
N HIS A 55 8.45 8.38 5.71
CA HIS A 55 9.80 8.06 6.15
C HIS A 55 10.16 6.63 5.72
N ALA A 56 9.27 5.66 6.00
CA ALA A 56 9.46 4.28 5.56
C ALA A 56 9.64 4.16 4.04
N ARG A 57 8.79 4.84 3.24
CA ARG A 57 8.90 4.86 1.78
C ARG A 57 10.25 5.44 1.34
N ASN A 58 10.64 6.58 1.87
CA ASN A 58 11.89 7.25 1.50
C ASN A 58 13.10 6.36 1.84
N THR A 59 13.14 5.79 3.03
CA THR A 59 14.20 4.88 3.46
C THR A 59 14.30 3.66 2.56
N GLY A 60 13.17 3.05 2.19
CA GLY A 60 13.16 1.93 1.25
C GLY A 60 13.68 2.30 -0.14
N PHE A 61 13.26 3.44 -0.67
CA PHE A 61 13.70 3.91 -1.99
C PHE A 61 15.18 4.32 -2.01
N ASP A 62 15.67 4.94 -0.94
CA ASP A 62 17.07 5.34 -0.81
C ASP A 62 18.01 4.13 -0.67
N HIS A 63 17.54 3.01 -0.08
CA HIS A 63 18.30 1.76 0.04
C HIS A 63 18.27 0.90 -1.24
N ALA A 64 17.29 1.13 -2.13
CA ALA A 64 17.14 0.32 -3.33
C ALA A 64 18.32 0.48 -4.29
N GLY A 65 18.97 -0.64 -4.66
CA GLY A 65 20.08 -0.71 -5.62
C GLY A 65 19.63 -0.89 -7.06
N GLY A 66 18.40 -1.43 -7.28
CA GLY A 66 17.85 -1.67 -8.61
C GLY A 66 17.60 -0.40 -9.42
N SER A 67 17.59 -0.49 -10.75
CA SER A 67 17.26 0.62 -11.65
C SER A 67 15.78 0.97 -11.63
N ILE A 68 14.93 0.00 -11.28
CA ILE A 68 13.49 0.13 -11.08
C ILE A 68 13.19 -0.24 -9.63
N ILE A 69 12.41 0.58 -8.97
CA ILE A 69 11.99 0.40 -7.58
C ILE A 69 10.49 0.12 -7.59
N GLY A 70 10.08 -1.07 -7.19
CA GLY A 70 8.68 -1.42 -6.93
C GLY A 70 8.32 -1.11 -5.48
N ARG A 71 7.14 -0.56 -5.25
CA ARG A 71 6.58 -0.33 -3.92
C ARG A 71 5.20 -0.96 -3.78
N ILE A 72 5.02 -1.67 -2.70
CA ILE A 72 3.72 -2.19 -2.25
C ILE A 72 3.62 -2.02 -0.73
N ASP A 73 2.41 -2.04 -0.20
CA ASP A 73 2.19 -2.09 1.23
C ASP A 73 2.35 -3.52 1.76
N ALA A 74 2.63 -3.67 3.05
CA ALA A 74 2.92 -4.94 3.70
C ALA A 74 1.76 -5.97 3.68
N ASP A 75 0.55 -5.51 3.42
CA ASP A 75 -0.66 -6.31 3.26
C ASP A 75 -1.13 -6.43 1.81
N THR A 76 -0.33 -5.96 0.85
CA THR A 76 -0.62 -6.08 -0.58
C THR A 76 -0.15 -7.43 -1.11
N HIS A 77 -0.99 -8.07 -1.91
CA HIS A 77 -0.64 -9.27 -2.67
C HIS A 77 -0.49 -8.91 -4.15
N VAL A 78 0.72 -9.02 -4.67
CA VAL A 78 0.97 -8.82 -6.10
C VAL A 78 0.41 -10.00 -6.91
N GLY A 79 -0.25 -9.69 -8.02
CA GLY A 79 -0.73 -10.72 -8.95
C GLY A 79 0.43 -11.42 -9.68
N PRO A 80 0.18 -12.63 -10.23
CA PRO A 80 1.15 -13.30 -11.10
C PRO A 80 1.55 -12.40 -12.27
N GLY A 81 2.86 -12.34 -12.59
CA GLY A 81 3.40 -11.51 -13.67
C GLY A 81 3.48 -10.01 -13.35
N TRP A 82 3.26 -9.60 -12.11
CA TRP A 82 3.35 -8.19 -11.70
C TRP A 82 4.75 -7.62 -11.95
N ALA A 83 5.80 -8.32 -11.51
CA ALA A 83 7.19 -7.88 -11.68
C ALA A 83 7.60 -7.86 -13.16
N GLU A 84 7.25 -8.90 -13.91
CA GLU A 84 7.49 -8.98 -15.35
C GLU A 84 6.81 -7.82 -16.10
N ALA A 85 5.54 -7.55 -15.82
CA ALA A 85 4.81 -6.45 -16.43
C ALA A 85 5.43 -5.06 -16.15
N VAL A 86 5.99 -4.86 -14.95
CA VAL A 86 6.71 -3.64 -14.60
C VAL A 86 7.98 -3.49 -15.43
N LEU A 87 8.78 -4.56 -15.53
CA LEU A 87 10.03 -4.55 -16.31
C LEU A 87 9.75 -4.34 -17.80
N ASP A 88 8.83 -5.10 -18.39
CA ASP A 88 8.42 -4.96 -19.79
C ASP A 88 7.92 -3.55 -20.12
N PHE A 89 7.17 -2.93 -19.21
CA PHE A 89 6.72 -1.56 -19.40
C PHE A 89 7.90 -0.59 -19.48
N PHE A 90 8.82 -0.64 -18.52
CA PHE A 90 9.95 0.28 -18.50
C PHE A 90 10.95 0.05 -19.62
N ASP A 91 11.08 -1.17 -20.11
CA ASP A 91 11.94 -1.48 -21.28
C ASP A 91 11.36 -0.86 -22.56
N ARG A 92 10.04 -0.90 -22.73
CA ARG A 92 9.36 -0.33 -23.91
C ARG A 92 9.11 1.16 -23.84
N ARG A 93 8.98 1.73 -22.63
CA ARG A 93 8.49 3.11 -22.42
C ARG A 93 9.51 3.94 -21.66
N LEU A 94 10.51 4.44 -22.38
CA LEU A 94 11.55 5.31 -21.81
C LEU A 94 11.02 6.71 -21.41
N ASP A 95 9.88 7.11 -21.95
CA ASP A 95 9.22 8.42 -21.71
C ASP A 95 8.42 8.48 -20.41
N TYR A 96 8.27 7.36 -19.66
CA TYR A 96 7.62 7.31 -18.38
C TYR A 96 8.62 7.07 -17.24
N ALA A 97 8.39 7.80 -16.15
CA ALA A 97 9.21 7.73 -14.93
C ALA A 97 8.64 6.76 -13.90
N ALA A 98 7.33 6.58 -13.88
CA ALA A 98 6.65 5.73 -12.92
C ALA A 98 5.43 5.05 -13.55
N VAL A 99 4.98 3.97 -12.90
CA VAL A 99 3.84 3.17 -13.32
C VAL A 99 3.05 2.68 -12.10
N THR A 100 1.75 2.54 -12.28
CA THR A 100 0.79 1.95 -11.32
C THR A 100 -0.17 1.02 -12.05
N GLY A 101 -1.04 0.34 -11.33
CA GLY A 101 -1.99 -0.58 -11.92
C GLY A 101 -3.31 -0.71 -11.15
N PRO A 102 -4.23 -1.55 -11.62
CA PRO A 102 -5.50 -1.80 -10.96
C PRO A 102 -5.31 -2.42 -9.57
N ILE A 103 -6.24 -2.08 -8.67
CA ILE A 103 -6.27 -2.58 -7.31
C ILE A 103 -7.58 -3.34 -7.12
N HIS A 104 -7.53 -4.52 -6.55
CA HIS A 104 -8.68 -5.31 -6.12
C HIS A 104 -8.69 -5.47 -4.60
N LEU A 105 -9.83 -5.88 -4.04
CA LEU A 105 -9.95 -6.19 -2.61
C LEU A 105 -9.95 -7.71 -2.43
N TYR A 106 -9.35 -8.24 -1.34
CA TYR A 106 -9.36 -9.67 -1.05
C TYR A 106 -10.22 -10.06 0.17
N ASP A 107 -10.38 -9.20 1.16
CA ASP A 107 -10.99 -9.48 2.47
C ASP A 107 -12.23 -8.59 2.77
N SER A 108 -13.00 -8.26 1.75
CA SER A 108 -14.17 -7.38 1.88
C SER A 108 -15.41 -8.05 1.30
N PRO A 109 -16.61 -7.86 1.90
CA PRO A 109 -17.87 -8.28 1.29
C PRO A 109 -18.11 -7.61 -0.07
N TRP A 110 -17.44 -6.51 -0.32
CA TRP A 110 -17.48 -5.77 -1.60
C TRP A 110 -16.43 -6.25 -2.62
N ALA A 111 -15.60 -7.24 -2.29
CA ALA A 111 -14.51 -7.68 -3.16
C ALA A 111 -15.00 -8.08 -4.57
N ALA A 112 -16.04 -8.92 -4.67
CA ALA A 112 -16.55 -9.37 -5.95
C ALA A 112 -17.19 -8.22 -6.78
N PRO A 113 -18.15 -7.42 -6.27
CA PRO A 113 -18.70 -6.30 -7.02
C PRO A 113 -17.67 -5.23 -7.35
N TYR A 114 -16.72 -4.94 -6.45
CA TYR A 114 -15.63 -4.01 -6.71
C TYR A 114 -14.72 -4.51 -7.84
N ARG A 115 -14.33 -5.79 -7.82
CA ARG A 115 -13.55 -6.42 -8.89
C ARG A 115 -14.28 -6.33 -10.24
N ALA A 116 -15.58 -6.61 -10.27
CA ALA A 116 -16.39 -6.49 -11.48
C ALA A 116 -16.39 -5.05 -12.01
N PHE A 117 -16.56 -4.07 -11.14
CA PHE A 117 -16.52 -2.65 -11.48
C PHE A 117 -15.14 -2.22 -12.01
N VAL A 118 -14.05 -2.58 -11.31
CA VAL A 118 -12.70 -2.27 -11.76
C VAL A 118 -12.42 -2.90 -13.12
N ASN A 119 -12.74 -4.16 -13.31
CA ASN A 119 -12.56 -4.86 -14.59
C ASN A 119 -13.36 -4.21 -15.71
N TYR A 120 -14.63 -3.84 -15.45
CA TYR A 120 -15.48 -3.17 -16.43
C TYR A 120 -14.90 -1.80 -16.86
N THR A 121 -14.46 -0.99 -15.91
CA THR A 121 -13.89 0.33 -16.19
C THR A 121 -12.51 0.22 -16.86
N THR A 122 -11.69 -0.76 -16.44
CA THR A 122 -10.35 -0.98 -16.99
C THR A 122 -10.39 -1.50 -18.41
N ARG A 123 -11.34 -2.41 -18.75
CA ARG A 123 -11.49 -2.93 -20.13
C ARG A 123 -11.72 -1.84 -21.16
N ARG A 124 -12.35 -0.73 -20.79
CA ARG A 124 -12.68 0.39 -21.67
C ARG A 124 -11.57 1.43 -21.79
N LYS A 125 -10.54 1.36 -20.95
CA LYS A 125 -9.38 2.25 -21.00
C LYS A 125 -8.33 1.69 -21.96
N PRO A 126 -7.42 2.52 -22.48
CA PRO A 126 -6.20 2.05 -23.15
C PRO A 126 -5.41 1.12 -22.25
N ASP A 127 -4.56 0.26 -22.82
CA ASP A 127 -3.68 -0.60 -22.04
C ASP A 127 -2.67 0.19 -21.21
N GLU A 128 -2.29 1.37 -21.72
CA GLU A 128 -1.46 2.35 -21.05
C GLU A 128 -2.18 3.69 -20.99
N LEU A 129 -2.36 4.23 -19.80
CA LEU A 129 -3.05 5.49 -19.55
C LEU A 129 -2.17 6.42 -18.73
N TRP A 130 -2.02 7.66 -19.18
CA TRP A 130 -1.43 8.71 -18.35
C TRP A 130 -2.33 8.99 -17.13
N VAL A 131 -1.73 9.11 -15.93
CA VAL A 131 -2.44 9.42 -14.69
C VAL A 131 -1.76 10.52 -13.90
N SER A 132 -2.55 11.29 -13.16
CA SER A 132 -2.06 12.40 -12.34
C SER A 132 -1.48 11.94 -11.00
N ALA A 133 -1.89 10.78 -10.51
CA ALA A 133 -1.39 10.21 -9.27
C ALA A 133 -1.37 8.68 -9.36
N ALA A 134 -0.40 8.08 -8.72
CA ALA A 134 -0.27 6.65 -8.52
C ALA A 134 -0.68 6.27 -7.10
N SER A 135 -1.07 5.03 -6.89
CA SER A 135 -1.40 4.50 -5.57
C SER A 135 -0.18 3.87 -4.92
N GLY A 136 0.11 4.22 -3.67
CA GLY A 136 1.29 3.76 -2.95
C GLY A 136 1.38 2.26 -2.73
N ASN A 137 0.25 1.57 -2.70
CA ASN A 137 0.20 0.11 -2.55
C ASN A 137 0.39 -0.66 -3.88
N ASN A 138 0.53 0.05 -5.00
CA ASN A 138 0.78 -0.55 -6.33
C ASN A 138 1.54 0.45 -7.21
N PHE A 139 2.82 0.59 -6.99
CA PHE A 139 3.66 1.62 -7.60
C PHE A 139 5.02 1.08 -8.01
N ALA A 140 5.53 1.52 -9.16
CA ALA A 140 6.93 1.33 -9.51
C ALA A 140 7.48 2.60 -10.17
N ILE A 141 8.77 2.89 -9.92
CA ILE A 141 9.44 4.11 -10.35
C ILE A 141 10.87 3.81 -10.81
N ARG A 142 11.36 4.53 -11.81
CA ARG A 142 12.79 4.55 -12.11
C ARG A 142 13.58 5.15 -10.95
N ARG A 143 14.68 4.51 -10.54
CA ARG A 143 15.53 5.07 -9.47
C ARG A 143 16.04 6.48 -9.81
N SER A 144 16.36 6.76 -11.07
CA SER A 144 16.74 8.11 -11.52
C SER A 144 15.62 9.15 -11.30
N ALA A 145 14.36 8.76 -11.49
CA ALA A 145 13.23 9.63 -11.24
C ALA A 145 13.01 9.88 -9.73
N TRP A 146 13.21 8.85 -8.91
CA TRP A 146 13.24 9.02 -7.46
C TRP A 146 14.34 10.00 -7.03
N GLN A 147 15.56 9.81 -7.49
CA GLN A 147 16.69 10.71 -7.19
C GLN A 147 16.39 12.17 -7.58
N ALA A 148 15.74 12.39 -8.72
CA ALA A 148 15.36 13.73 -9.17
C ALA A 148 14.23 14.37 -8.32
N ALA A 149 13.36 13.55 -7.73
CA ALA A 149 12.23 14.00 -6.90
C ALA A 149 12.54 14.03 -5.39
N ARG A 150 13.60 13.34 -4.93
CA ARG A 150 13.89 13.04 -3.52
C ARG A 150 13.84 14.27 -2.60
N ASP A 151 14.45 15.37 -3.03
CA ASP A 151 14.54 16.60 -2.23
C ASP A 151 13.30 17.52 -2.39
N ARG A 152 12.30 17.08 -3.16
CA ARG A 152 11.08 17.85 -3.44
C ARG A 152 9.86 17.28 -2.72
N VAL A 153 9.92 16.01 -2.31
CA VAL A 153 8.84 15.36 -1.58
C VAL A 153 8.74 15.90 -0.16
N SER A 154 7.51 16.07 0.30
CA SER A 154 7.24 16.50 1.67
C SER A 154 7.54 15.39 2.67
N LEU A 155 8.08 15.73 3.84
CA LEU A 155 8.25 14.82 4.98
C LEU A 155 7.06 14.87 5.95
N ARG A 156 6.02 15.64 5.62
CA ARG A 156 4.82 15.77 6.44
C ARG A 156 4.03 14.47 6.47
N THR A 157 3.73 13.97 7.65
CA THR A 157 2.97 12.72 7.88
C THR A 157 1.45 12.91 7.78
N ASP A 158 0.97 14.16 7.68
CA ASP A 158 -0.44 14.49 7.51
C ASP A 158 -0.86 14.67 6.05
N LEU A 159 0.05 14.38 5.10
CA LEU A 159 -0.20 14.34 3.66
C LEU A 159 -0.24 12.89 3.16
N HIS A 160 -0.88 12.66 2.02
CA HIS A 160 -0.75 11.41 1.27
C HIS A 160 0.57 11.42 0.50
N GLU A 161 1.52 10.62 0.94
CA GLU A 161 2.89 10.63 0.43
C GLU A 161 2.99 10.11 -1.02
N ASP A 162 2.05 9.28 -1.47
CA ASP A 162 1.97 8.77 -2.85
C ASP A 162 1.44 9.85 -3.81
N ILE A 163 0.43 10.60 -3.40
CA ILE A 163 -0.07 11.76 -4.15
C ILE A 163 1.00 12.84 -4.19
N ASP A 164 1.65 13.15 -3.05
CA ASP A 164 2.72 14.14 -2.96
C ASP A 164 3.88 13.80 -3.93
N LEU A 165 4.38 12.56 -3.89
CA LEU A 165 5.41 12.09 -4.82
C LEU A 165 4.96 12.21 -6.27
N SER A 166 3.73 11.82 -6.59
CA SER A 166 3.20 11.90 -7.94
C SER A 166 3.17 13.33 -8.46
N LEU A 167 2.73 14.28 -7.63
CA LEU A 167 2.69 15.69 -7.98
C LEU A 167 4.09 16.31 -8.09
N CYS A 168 5.04 15.88 -7.26
CA CYS A 168 6.45 16.25 -7.38
C CYS A 168 7.05 15.78 -8.71
N LEU A 169 6.77 14.55 -9.14
CA LEU A 169 7.20 14.02 -10.44
C LEU A 169 6.64 14.86 -11.59
N HIS A 170 5.34 15.18 -11.57
CA HIS A 170 4.73 16.01 -12.61
C HIS A 170 5.32 17.41 -12.66
N ARG A 171 5.65 18.03 -11.53
CA ARG A 171 6.27 19.36 -11.48
C ARG A 171 7.64 19.43 -12.16
N ILE A 172 8.35 18.31 -12.22
CA ILE A 172 9.64 18.20 -12.92
C ILE A 172 9.50 17.61 -14.32
N GLY A 173 8.27 17.54 -14.85
CA GLY A 173 7.98 17.08 -16.21
C GLY A 173 8.00 15.57 -16.40
N LEU A 174 8.04 14.78 -15.32
CA LEU A 174 8.03 13.33 -15.37
C LEU A 174 6.61 12.77 -15.43
N ARG A 175 6.42 11.72 -16.22
CA ARG A 175 5.10 11.12 -16.51
C ARG A 175 4.89 9.83 -15.72
N ILE A 176 3.64 9.61 -15.32
CA ILE A 176 3.18 8.40 -14.65
C ILE A 176 2.15 7.71 -15.54
N ALA A 177 2.29 6.39 -15.73
CA ALA A 177 1.31 5.58 -16.43
C ALA A 177 0.51 4.69 -15.48
N GLN A 178 -0.68 4.28 -15.93
CA GLN A 178 -1.39 3.14 -15.39
C GLN A 178 -1.44 2.03 -16.45
N ILE A 179 -1.03 0.81 -16.09
CA ILE A 179 -1.08 -0.37 -16.96
C ILE A 179 -1.99 -1.45 -16.36
N LYS A 180 -2.69 -2.17 -17.22
CA LYS A 180 -3.69 -3.17 -16.80
C LYS A 180 -3.06 -4.43 -16.19
N SER A 181 -1.88 -4.80 -16.63
CA SER A 181 -1.18 -6.01 -16.23
C SER A 181 -0.56 -5.93 -14.82
N MET A 182 -0.34 -4.72 -14.31
CA MET A 182 0.22 -4.48 -12.98
C MET A 182 -0.89 -4.51 -11.92
N CYS A 183 -1.48 -5.69 -11.67
CA CYS A 183 -2.63 -5.83 -10.78
C CYS A 183 -2.21 -6.31 -9.38
N VAL A 184 -2.84 -5.76 -8.35
CA VAL A 184 -2.65 -6.18 -6.95
C VAL A 184 -3.97 -6.39 -6.23
N GLU A 185 -3.92 -7.14 -5.13
CA GLU A 185 -5.01 -7.28 -4.18
C GLU A 185 -4.61 -6.66 -2.84
N VAL A 186 -5.49 -5.84 -2.27
CA VAL A 186 -5.27 -5.13 -1.00
C VAL A 186 -6.38 -5.43 -0.01
N SER A 187 -6.11 -5.22 1.28
CA SER A 187 -7.14 -5.34 2.32
C SER A 187 -8.22 -4.28 2.17
N GLY A 188 -9.47 -4.70 2.30
CA GLY A 188 -10.64 -3.81 2.37
C GLY A 188 -10.85 -3.15 3.73
N ARG A 189 -9.92 -3.32 4.69
CA ARG A 189 -10.06 -2.81 6.08
C ARG A 189 -10.40 -1.33 6.16
N ARG A 190 -9.95 -0.50 5.21
CA ARG A 190 -10.27 0.92 5.15
C ARG A 190 -11.78 1.18 5.01
N LEU A 191 -12.52 0.28 4.37
CA LEU A 191 -13.98 0.36 4.28
C LEU A 191 -14.67 0.17 5.63
N LEU A 192 -13.95 -0.42 6.61
CA LEU A 192 -14.43 -0.63 7.98
C LEU A 192 -14.06 0.52 8.93
N THR A 193 -13.23 1.48 8.49
CA THR A 193 -12.85 2.65 9.28
C THR A 193 -14.09 3.46 9.66
N PRO A 194 -14.31 3.80 10.95
CA PRO A 194 -15.42 4.63 11.34
C PRO A 194 -15.43 5.99 10.62
N PRO A 195 -16.61 6.55 10.27
CA PRO A 195 -16.68 7.81 9.51
C PRO A 195 -15.93 8.97 10.15
N LEU A 196 -15.93 9.08 11.48
CA LEU A 196 -15.18 10.13 12.19
C LEU A 196 -13.66 10.00 12.01
N GLU A 197 -13.14 8.80 11.90
CA GLU A 197 -11.72 8.54 11.62
C GLU A 197 -11.43 8.71 10.13
N TYR A 198 -12.32 8.22 9.26
CA TYR A 198 -12.19 8.35 7.82
C TYR A 198 -12.08 9.80 7.35
N ARG A 199 -12.69 10.75 8.06
CA ARG A 199 -12.52 12.19 7.77
C ARG A 199 -11.06 12.65 7.78
N HIS A 200 -10.19 12.02 8.60
CA HIS A 200 -8.77 12.38 8.61
C HIS A 200 -8.09 12.01 7.30
N TYR A 201 -8.43 10.85 6.75
CA TYR A 201 -7.97 10.41 5.44
C TYR A 201 -8.42 11.38 4.33
N VAL A 202 -9.69 11.73 4.31
CA VAL A 202 -10.25 12.70 3.35
C VAL A 202 -9.58 14.08 3.50
N SER A 203 -9.36 14.53 4.73
CA SER A 203 -8.68 15.80 5.01
C SER A 203 -7.21 15.77 4.56
N SER A 204 -6.52 14.65 4.72
CA SER A 204 -5.14 14.48 4.22
C SER A 204 -5.09 14.56 2.70
N SER A 205 -6.09 13.99 2.00
CA SER A 205 -6.22 14.15 0.55
C SER A 205 -6.31 15.64 0.18
N TYR A 206 -7.21 16.38 0.79
CA TYR A 206 -7.36 17.81 0.49
C TYR A 206 -6.08 18.59 0.78
N ARG A 207 -5.46 18.37 1.97
CA ARG A 207 -4.19 19.03 2.36
C ARG A 207 -3.06 18.75 1.37
N THR A 208 -2.99 17.55 0.82
CA THR A 208 -1.95 17.20 -0.16
C THR A 208 -2.10 18.02 -1.44
N TRP A 209 -3.29 18.13 -1.99
CA TRP A 209 -3.55 18.95 -3.16
C TRP A 209 -3.34 20.45 -2.87
N ASP A 210 -3.73 20.93 -1.68
CA ASP A 210 -3.53 22.30 -1.24
C ASP A 210 -2.05 22.66 -1.07
N HIS A 211 -1.26 21.74 -0.48
CA HIS A 211 0.20 21.87 -0.38
C HIS A 211 0.88 22.11 -1.74
N HIS A 212 0.32 21.55 -2.78
CA HIS A 212 0.77 21.75 -4.15
C HIS A 212 0.11 22.93 -4.88
N ASN A 213 -0.73 23.73 -4.21
CA ASN A 213 -1.53 24.80 -4.79
C ASN A 213 -2.47 24.32 -5.91
N LEU A 214 -2.96 23.10 -5.81
CA LEU A 214 -3.87 22.45 -6.76
C LEU A 214 -5.27 22.16 -6.16
N ALA A 215 -5.51 22.58 -4.92
CA ALA A 215 -6.84 22.47 -4.32
C ALA A 215 -7.87 23.29 -5.10
N SER A 216 -9.03 22.68 -5.34
CA SER A 216 -10.13 23.31 -6.07
C SER A 216 -11.46 23.06 -5.39
N ARG A 217 -12.47 23.90 -5.70
CA ARG A 217 -13.85 23.68 -5.22
C ARG A 217 -14.43 22.35 -5.75
N ALA A 218 -14.01 21.90 -6.93
CA ALA A 218 -14.42 20.62 -7.50
C ALA A 218 -13.85 19.45 -6.69
N LEU A 219 -12.56 19.51 -6.35
CA LEU A 219 -11.91 18.53 -5.47
C LEU A 219 -12.62 18.48 -4.10
N GLY A 220 -12.86 19.63 -3.48
CA GLY A 220 -13.56 19.69 -2.21
C GLY A 220 -14.95 19.01 -2.25
N ARG A 221 -15.73 19.28 -3.31
CA ARG A 221 -17.05 18.63 -3.51
C ARG A 221 -16.93 17.10 -3.70
N MET A 222 -15.93 16.65 -4.46
CA MET A 222 -15.67 15.23 -4.67
C MET A 222 -15.32 14.52 -3.36
N LEU A 223 -14.47 15.13 -2.53
CA LEU A 223 -14.08 14.57 -1.23
C LEU A 223 -15.24 14.55 -0.22
N VAL A 224 -16.11 15.58 -0.26
CA VAL A 224 -17.34 15.59 0.54
C VAL A 224 -18.29 14.48 0.10
N LEU A 225 -18.45 14.25 -1.21
CA LEU A 225 -19.24 13.15 -1.74
C LEU A 225 -18.66 11.79 -1.32
N ASP A 226 -17.36 11.62 -1.41
CA ASP A 226 -16.67 10.42 -0.92
C ASP A 226 -16.96 10.15 0.56
N MET A 227 -16.85 11.19 1.40
CA MET A 227 -17.18 11.11 2.83
C MET A 227 -18.64 10.71 3.07
N ILE A 228 -19.59 11.28 2.31
CA ILE A 228 -21.01 10.93 2.40
C ILE A 228 -21.22 9.47 2.00
N LEU A 229 -20.69 9.04 0.89
CA LEU A 229 -20.81 7.66 0.40
C LEU A 229 -20.20 6.67 1.39
N HIS A 230 -19.02 6.98 1.95
CA HIS A 230 -18.40 6.16 2.99
C HIS A 230 -19.31 6.05 4.23
N THR A 231 -19.86 7.16 4.70
CA THR A 231 -20.74 7.18 5.87
C THR A 231 -22.00 6.36 5.64
N LEU A 232 -22.58 6.42 4.44
CA LEU A 232 -23.82 5.69 4.12
C LEU A 232 -23.59 4.18 3.98
N HIS A 233 -22.47 3.76 3.40
CA HIS A 233 -22.22 2.33 3.18
C HIS A 233 -21.53 1.64 4.36
N TRP A 234 -20.86 2.38 5.26
CA TRP A 234 -20.11 1.84 6.39
C TRP A 234 -20.93 0.90 7.29
N PRO A 235 -22.19 1.23 7.73
CA PRO A 235 -22.96 0.34 8.58
C PRO A 235 -23.25 -1.01 7.89
N LEU A 236 -23.60 -0.97 6.60
CA LEU A 236 -23.85 -2.18 5.82
C LEU A 236 -22.58 -3.03 5.66
N THR A 237 -21.44 -2.39 5.37
CA THR A 237 -20.15 -3.07 5.29
C THR A 237 -19.83 -3.77 6.61
N ARG A 238 -20.04 -3.09 7.74
CA ARG A 238 -19.79 -3.65 9.06
C ARG A 238 -20.69 -4.85 9.35
N ILE A 239 -21.98 -4.77 9.05
CA ILE A 239 -22.92 -5.90 9.24
C ILE A 239 -22.50 -7.09 8.37
N LEU A 240 -22.22 -6.87 7.10
CA LEU A 240 -21.83 -7.94 6.17
C LEU A 240 -20.50 -8.58 6.57
N SER A 241 -19.55 -7.79 7.07
CA SER A 241 -18.25 -8.31 7.55
C SER A 241 -18.37 -9.17 8.79
N THR A 242 -19.33 -8.91 9.68
CA THR A 242 -19.58 -9.78 10.86
C THR A 242 -20.22 -11.10 10.48
N CYS A 243 -20.90 -11.19 9.33
CA CYS A 243 -21.52 -12.42 8.84
C CYS A 243 -20.54 -13.31 8.04
N ASP A 244 -19.41 -12.79 7.59
CA ASP A 244 -18.40 -13.56 6.84
C ASP A 244 -17.19 -13.84 7.74
N SER A 245 -17.07 -15.09 8.21
CA SER A 245 -15.99 -15.55 9.09
C SER A 245 -14.58 -15.38 8.50
N ARG A 246 -14.46 -15.11 7.19
CA ARG A 246 -13.19 -14.85 6.50
C ARG A 246 -12.69 -13.41 6.70
N ILE A 247 -13.52 -12.53 7.25
CA ILE A 247 -13.29 -11.08 7.34
C ILE A 247 -13.07 -10.64 8.79
N LEU A 248 -13.33 -11.52 9.77
CA LEU A 248 -13.13 -11.19 11.18
C LEU A 248 -11.65 -11.03 11.50
N PRO A 249 -11.21 -9.91 12.06
CA PRO A 249 -9.90 -9.83 12.69
C PRO A 249 -9.85 -10.84 13.84
N VAL A 250 -8.74 -11.55 13.95
CA VAL A 250 -8.46 -12.37 15.13
C VAL A 250 -8.60 -11.46 16.35
N SER A 251 -9.58 -11.75 17.21
CA SER A 251 -9.79 -11.01 18.44
C SER A 251 -8.55 -11.16 19.31
N HIS A 252 -7.86 -10.07 19.59
CA HIS A 252 -6.93 -10.03 20.71
C HIS A 252 -7.75 -10.35 21.96
N SER A 253 -7.55 -11.54 22.54
CA SER A 253 -8.04 -11.85 23.86
C SER A 253 -7.32 -10.93 24.84
N ASP A 254 -8.04 -9.99 25.43
CA ASP A 254 -7.59 -9.25 26.60
C ASP A 254 -7.18 -10.27 27.67
N SER A 255 -5.88 -10.44 27.85
CA SER A 255 -5.34 -11.10 29.02
C SER A 255 -5.48 -10.16 30.21
N SER A 256 -6.61 -10.25 30.91
CA SER A 256 -6.76 -9.68 32.24
C SER A 256 -5.66 -10.29 33.14
N VAL A 257 -4.73 -9.46 33.54
CA VAL A 257 -3.71 -9.79 34.54
C VAL A 257 -4.43 -9.93 35.87
N THR A 258 -4.73 -11.16 36.28
CA THR A 258 -4.95 -11.46 37.70
C THR A 258 -3.59 -11.77 38.32
N SER A 259 -3.27 -10.97 39.34
CA SER A 259 -2.13 -11.19 40.23
C SER A 259 -2.32 -12.51 40.99
N ASP A 260 -1.70 -13.59 40.52
CA ASP A 260 -1.24 -14.66 41.39
C ASP A 260 -0.23 -15.55 40.62
N GLY A 261 0.96 -15.60 41.20
CA GLY A 261 2.09 -16.26 40.60
C GLY A 261 1.94 -17.80 40.54
N LYS A 262 2.04 -18.30 39.30
CA LYS A 262 2.68 -19.61 39.02
C LYS A 262 2.92 -19.71 37.52
N LEU A 263 4.20 -19.87 37.14
CA LEU A 263 4.58 -20.24 35.77
C LEU A 263 3.98 -21.63 35.43
N SER A 264 3.28 -21.68 34.33
CA SER A 264 3.05 -22.93 33.60
C SER A 264 3.25 -22.63 32.09
N ARG A 265 4.28 -23.26 31.55
CA ARG A 265 4.56 -23.29 30.11
C ARG A 265 3.46 -24.13 29.45
N THR A 266 2.79 -23.56 28.47
CA THR A 266 2.19 -24.32 27.37
C THR A 266 2.32 -23.48 26.07
N ASP A 267 3.01 -24.08 25.12
CA ASP A 267 3.09 -23.70 23.73
C ASP A 267 1.72 -23.56 23.11
N THR A 268 1.42 -22.42 22.54
CA THR A 268 0.45 -22.31 21.43
C THR A 268 0.88 -21.19 20.50
N ARG A 269 1.26 -21.61 19.29
CA ARG A 269 1.59 -20.74 18.16
C ARG A 269 0.31 -20.16 17.58
N GLU A 270 0.17 -18.85 17.59
CA GLU A 270 -0.81 -18.16 16.74
C GLU A 270 -0.13 -17.01 16.02
N PHE A 271 -0.34 -16.99 14.71
CA PHE A 271 0.22 -16.01 13.80
C PHE A 271 -0.63 -14.74 13.81
N ALA A 272 -0.04 -13.59 14.14
CA ALA A 272 -0.64 -12.29 13.93
C ALA A 272 0.11 -11.55 12.83
N SER A 273 -0.63 -11.09 11.82
CA SER A 273 -0.14 -10.27 10.71
C SER A 273 0.02 -8.83 11.18
N ALA A 274 1.20 -8.28 10.99
CA ALA A 274 1.43 -6.87 11.26
C ALA A 274 1.19 -6.00 10.04
N ALA A 275 0.31 -5.09 10.21
CA ALA A 275 0.22 -3.93 9.37
C ALA A 275 0.80 -2.74 10.13
N SER A 276 1.53 -1.87 9.44
CA SER A 276 1.93 -0.60 10.00
C SER A 276 0.68 0.17 10.40
N ASP A 277 0.45 0.31 11.69
CA ASP A 277 -0.48 1.29 12.20
C ASP A 277 0.20 2.66 12.19
N LYS A 278 -0.44 3.56 11.41
CA LYS A 278 -0.42 5.03 11.41
C LYS A 278 0.88 5.75 11.62
#